data_c035c6673a94c2e62dd118867ca7783d
#
_entry.id   c035c6673a94c2e62dd118867ca7783d
#
_cell.length_a   1.000
_cell.length_b   1.000
_cell.length_c   1.000
_cell.angle_alpha   90.00
_cell.angle_beta   90.00
_cell.angle_gamma   90.00
#
_symmetry.space_group_name_H-M   'P 1'
#
loop_
_entity.id
_entity.type
_entity.pdbx_description
1 polymer ?
#
loop_
_entity_poly.entity_id
_entity_poly.type
_entity_poly.pdbx_seq_one_letter_code
_entity_poly.pdbx_strand_id
1 'polypeptide(L)'
;PFAIKDNIDAASIPTTAGCPEFSYIPDTDASVVTRLREAGAILIGKTNLDQFATGLVGTRSPYPPPKNALDPLLIPGGSSSGSAVAVAQGIVTFALGTDTAGSGRVPAALNGIFGLKPSFGVISTKGIVPACKTLDCVSIFSHSISDAKRIFNVARLFDKNDPYSRHWPGFNSCA
;
A
#
# COMPACT_ATOMS: atom_id res chain seq x y z
N PRO A 1 5.59 -4.50 13.13
CA PRO A 1 5.54 -3.11 12.64
C PRO A 1 5.21 -3.06 11.15
N PHE A 2 4.50 -2.00 10.72
CA PHE A 2 4.19 -1.79 9.31
C PHE A 2 4.24 -0.30 8.94
N ALA A 3 4.35 -0.03 7.63
CA ALA A 3 4.27 1.30 7.05
C ALA A 3 3.15 1.36 6.00
N ILE A 4 2.69 2.56 5.69
CA ILE A 4 1.67 2.79 4.68
C ILE A 4 2.13 3.84 3.67
N LYS A 5 1.75 3.67 2.41
CA LYS A 5 1.96 4.67 1.36
C LYS A 5 1.23 5.96 1.70
N ASP A 6 1.82 7.12 1.40
CA ASP A 6 1.29 8.41 1.84
C ASP A 6 0.02 8.89 1.09
N ASN A 7 -0.62 8.03 0.34
CA ASN A 7 -1.98 8.21 -0.13
C ASN A 7 -3.03 7.42 0.69
N ILE A 8 -2.60 6.73 1.77
CA ILE A 8 -3.46 5.96 2.68
C ILE A 8 -3.58 6.73 3.99
N ASP A 9 -4.80 6.97 4.46
CA ASP A 9 -5.09 7.73 5.66
C ASP A 9 -4.73 6.98 6.93
N ALA A 10 -4.11 7.70 7.86
CA ALA A 10 -3.99 7.32 9.26
C ALA A 10 -4.43 8.50 10.12
N ALA A 11 -5.31 8.28 11.07
CA ALA A 11 -5.89 9.32 11.92
C ALA A 11 -4.81 10.18 12.57
N SER A 12 -4.99 11.49 12.51
CA SER A 12 -4.08 12.51 13.08
C SER A 12 -2.68 12.57 12.45
N ILE A 13 -2.45 11.87 11.34
CA ILE A 13 -1.18 11.90 10.60
C ILE A 13 -1.43 12.48 9.20
N PRO A 14 -0.70 13.50 8.75
CA PRO A 14 -0.94 14.13 7.45
C PRO A 14 -0.92 13.14 6.30
N THR A 15 -1.82 13.31 5.35
CA THR A 15 -1.85 12.62 4.05
C THR A 15 -1.56 13.66 2.97
N THR A 16 -0.50 13.45 2.18
CA THR A 16 -0.09 14.39 1.13
C THR A 16 -0.21 13.82 -0.28
N ALA A 17 -0.26 12.51 -0.44
CA ALA A 17 -0.18 11.84 -1.73
C ALA A 17 1.03 12.28 -2.58
N GLY A 18 2.15 12.67 -1.94
CA GLY A 18 3.34 13.21 -2.60
C GLY A 18 3.16 14.63 -3.13
N CYS A 19 2.17 15.37 -2.64
CA CYS A 19 1.90 16.77 -2.98
C CYS A 19 1.70 17.58 -1.69
N PRO A 20 2.70 18.35 -1.22
CA PRO A 20 2.58 19.11 0.02
C PRO A 20 1.39 20.06 0.06
N GLU A 21 1.04 20.67 -1.07
CA GLU A 21 -0.08 21.61 -1.20
C GLU A 21 -1.46 20.93 -1.08
N PHE A 22 -1.52 19.62 -1.27
CA PHE A 22 -2.71 18.80 -1.10
C PHE A 22 -2.92 18.33 0.34
N SER A 23 -1.95 18.55 1.22
CA SER A 23 -1.90 17.98 2.57
C SER A 23 -3.19 18.23 3.39
N TYR A 24 -3.69 17.18 4.03
CA TYR A 24 -4.76 17.25 5.02
C TYR A 24 -4.49 16.26 6.17
N ILE A 25 -5.15 16.48 7.31
CA ILE A 25 -5.08 15.58 8.45
C ILE A 25 -6.42 14.82 8.53
N PRO A 26 -6.43 13.50 8.31
CA PRO A 26 -7.65 12.71 8.41
C PRO A 26 -8.06 12.52 9.87
N ASP A 27 -9.37 12.56 10.13
CA ASP A 27 -9.95 12.29 11.47
C ASP A 27 -10.01 10.80 11.80
N THR A 28 -9.99 9.95 10.76
CA THR A 28 -10.12 8.49 10.91
C THR A 28 -9.07 7.77 10.06
N ASP A 29 -8.71 6.58 10.51
CA ASP A 29 -7.90 5.65 9.69
C ASP A 29 -8.66 5.21 8.44
N ALA A 30 -7.93 4.92 7.36
CA ALA A 30 -8.44 4.09 6.27
C ALA A 30 -8.91 2.73 6.81
N SER A 31 -9.99 2.18 6.23
CA SER A 31 -10.58 0.91 6.71
C SER A 31 -9.55 -0.21 6.87
N VAL A 32 -8.61 -0.34 5.94
CA VAL A 32 -7.55 -1.34 6.00
C VAL A 32 -6.58 -1.09 7.16
N VAL A 33 -6.27 0.18 7.48
CA VAL A 33 -5.38 0.55 8.59
C VAL A 33 -6.04 0.23 9.93
N THR A 34 -7.32 0.60 10.10
CA THR A 34 -8.12 0.22 11.28
C THR A 34 -8.05 -1.28 11.53
N ARG A 35 -8.32 -2.08 10.52
CA ARG A 35 -8.30 -3.56 10.61
C ARG A 35 -6.95 -4.12 11.06
N LEU A 36 -5.87 -3.60 10.51
CA LEU A 36 -4.53 -4.06 10.88
C LEU A 36 -4.16 -3.65 12.31
N ARG A 37 -4.52 -2.44 12.74
CA ARG A 37 -4.31 -1.98 14.13
C ARG A 37 -5.12 -2.82 15.12
N GLU A 38 -6.38 -3.11 14.83
CA GLU A 38 -7.23 -3.99 15.65
C GLU A 38 -6.65 -5.41 15.77
N ALA A 39 -5.94 -5.89 14.74
CA ALA A 39 -5.23 -7.16 14.77
C ALA A 39 -3.86 -7.08 15.47
N GLY A 40 -3.51 -5.95 16.08
CA GLY A 40 -2.28 -5.75 16.84
C GLY A 40 -1.08 -5.27 16.01
N ALA A 41 -1.25 -4.88 14.75
CA ALA A 41 -0.16 -4.32 13.96
C ALA A 41 0.15 -2.88 14.39
N ILE A 42 1.44 -2.54 14.45
CA ILE A 42 1.93 -1.22 14.89
C ILE A 42 2.35 -0.41 13.67
N LEU A 43 1.64 0.69 13.41
CA LEU A 43 1.99 1.63 12.34
C LEU A 43 3.23 2.45 12.76
N ILE A 44 4.29 2.38 11.96
CA ILE A 44 5.55 3.10 12.20
C ILE A 44 5.55 4.45 11.49
N GLY A 45 4.95 4.55 10.30
CA GLY A 45 4.93 5.80 9.55
C GLY A 45 4.39 5.65 8.13
N LYS A 46 4.51 6.75 7.39
CA LYS A 46 4.08 6.85 6.00
C LYS A 46 5.28 6.89 5.06
N THR A 47 5.11 6.39 3.85
CA THR A 47 6.19 6.19 2.87
C THR A 47 5.98 7.02 1.62
N ASN A 48 7.09 7.43 1.00
CA ASN A 48 7.12 8.17 -0.25
C ASN A 48 6.49 7.39 -1.41
N LEU A 49 6.03 8.13 -2.43
CA LEU A 49 5.34 7.57 -3.60
C LEU A 49 5.55 8.49 -4.82
N ASP A 50 5.29 7.99 -6.01
CA ASP A 50 5.02 8.87 -7.15
C ASP A 50 3.74 9.66 -6.88
N GLN A 51 3.79 10.97 -7.10
CA GLN A 51 2.73 11.92 -6.77
C GLN A 51 1.36 11.45 -7.29
N PHE A 52 0.34 11.50 -6.41
CA PHE A 52 -1.02 10.98 -6.64
C PHE A 52 -1.07 9.54 -7.15
N ALA A 53 -0.10 8.72 -6.75
CA ALA A 53 0.04 7.33 -7.18
C ALA A 53 0.15 7.17 -8.72
N THR A 54 0.60 8.21 -9.42
CA THR A 54 0.65 8.29 -10.89
C THR A 54 2.08 8.14 -11.38
N GLY A 55 2.49 6.92 -11.66
CA GLY A 55 3.82 6.57 -12.14
C GLY A 55 4.20 5.14 -11.76
N LEU A 56 5.29 4.63 -12.37
CA LEU A 56 5.82 3.29 -12.11
C LEU A 56 7.32 3.29 -11.82
N VAL A 57 7.95 4.47 -11.77
CA VAL A 57 9.40 4.60 -11.63
C VAL A 57 9.87 4.95 -10.21
N GLY A 58 8.99 5.56 -9.38
CA GLY A 58 9.31 5.94 -8.00
C GLY A 58 10.13 7.22 -7.87
N THR A 59 10.20 8.03 -8.93
CA THR A 59 10.99 9.27 -8.99
C THR A 59 10.13 10.53 -9.16
N ARG A 60 8.81 10.39 -9.25
CA ARG A 60 7.86 11.49 -9.41
C ARG A 60 7.36 11.98 -8.06
N SER A 61 8.24 12.54 -7.26
CA SER A 61 7.94 13.01 -5.91
C SER A 61 8.68 14.32 -5.66
N PRO A 62 8.12 15.25 -4.87
CA PRO A 62 8.86 16.43 -4.40
C PRO A 62 9.93 16.07 -3.35
N TYR A 63 9.84 14.89 -2.78
CA TYR A 63 10.83 14.37 -1.83
C TYR A 63 11.92 13.58 -2.55
N PRO A 64 13.13 13.46 -1.98
CA PRO A 64 14.16 12.61 -2.55
C PRO A 64 13.64 11.18 -2.77
N PRO A 65 13.77 10.63 -3.98
CA PRO A 65 13.37 9.25 -4.25
C PRO A 65 14.12 8.27 -3.35
N PRO A 66 13.46 7.24 -2.80
CA PRO A 66 14.15 6.19 -2.07
C PRO A 66 15.08 5.44 -3.04
N LYS A 67 16.26 5.07 -2.57
CA LYS A 67 17.19 4.26 -3.35
C LYS A 67 16.69 2.83 -3.44
N ASN A 68 16.82 2.20 -4.61
CA ASN A 68 16.55 0.79 -4.79
C ASN A 68 17.36 -0.04 -3.79
N ALA A 69 16.72 -1.04 -3.17
CA ALA A 69 17.33 -1.81 -2.08
C ALA A 69 18.39 -2.80 -2.55
N LEU A 70 18.36 -3.21 -3.84
CA LEU A 70 19.31 -4.16 -4.41
C LEU A 70 20.50 -3.44 -5.05
N ASP A 71 20.23 -2.34 -5.77
CA ASP A 71 21.24 -1.52 -6.42
C ASP A 71 20.82 -0.04 -6.38
N PRO A 72 21.52 0.84 -5.65
CA PRO A 72 21.18 2.25 -5.52
C PRO A 72 21.28 3.06 -6.81
N LEU A 73 21.84 2.50 -7.88
CA LEU A 73 21.91 3.11 -9.22
C LEU A 73 20.65 2.85 -10.05
N LEU A 74 19.81 1.88 -9.62
CA LEU A 74 18.54 1.58 -10.28
C LEU A 74 17.40 2.40 -9.69
N ILE A 75 16.34 2.56 -10.47
CA ILE A 75 15.09 3.14 -9.98
C ILE A 75 14.45 2.22 -8.94
N PRO A 76 13.79 2.77 -7.90
CA PRO A 76 13.12 1.94 -6.88
C PRO A 76 11.83 1.28 -7.40
N GLY A 77 11.31 1.75 -8.54
CA GLY A 77 9.97 1.41 -8.99
C GLY A 77 8.90 2.16 -8.20
N GLY A 78 7.72 2.26 -8.78
CA GLY A 78 6.60 3.04 -8.25
C GLY A 78 5.25 2.48 -8.69
N SER A 79 4.25 3.17 -8.25
CA SER A 79 4.23 4.40 -7.44
C SER A 79 4.45 4.17 -5.94
N SER A 80 4.42 2.95 -5.41
CA SER A 80 4.61 2.64 -3.98
C SER A 80 6.09 2.42 -3.63
N SER A 81 6.97 3.33 -4.09
CA SER A 81 8.42 3.22 -3.99
C SER A 81 8.91 3.05 -2.55
N GLY A 82 8.50 3.95 -1.66
CA GLY A 82 8.93 3.94 -0.26
C GLY A 82 8.43 2.70 0.49
N SER A 83 7.22 2.21 0.20
CA SER A 83 6.67 1.00 0.82
C SER A 83 7.50 -0.24 0.46
N ALA A 84 7.87 -0.40 -0.81
CA ALA A 84 8.68 -1.52 -1.25
C ALA A 84 10.09 -1.47 -0.66
N VAL A 85 10.74 -0.30 -0.73
CA VAL A 85 12.10 -0.13 -0.19
C VAL A 85 12.15 -0.33 1.32
N ALA A 86 11.17 0.19 2.08
CA ALA A 86 11.11 0.02 3.53
C ALA A 86 11.02 -1.45 3.96
N VAL A 87 10.27 -2.26 3.21
CA VAL A 87 10.22 -3.72 3.44
C VAL A 87 11.52 -4.37 3.01
N ALA A 88 12.00 -4.10 1.80
CA ALA A 88 13.20 -4.72 1.26
C ALA A 88 14.44 -4.49 2.15
N GLN A 89 14.54 -3.31 2.78
CA GLN A 89 15.61 -2.97 3.72
C GLN A 89 15.36 -3.47 5.17
N GLY A 90 14.24 -4.15 5.43
CA GLY A 90 13.90 -4.66 6.76
C GLY A 90 13.52 -3.58 7.79
N ILE A 91 13.20 -2.36 7.37
CA ILE A 91 12.77 -1.26 8.26
C ILE A 91 11.42 -1.61 8.90
N VAL A 92 10.54 -2.24 8.14
CA VAL A 92 9.24 -2.76 8.60
C VAL A 92 9.05 -4.20 8.12
N THR A 93 8.23 -4.97 8.85
CA THR A 93 7.93 -6.36 8.51
C THR A 93 7.09 -6.46 7.23
N PHE A 94 6.17 -5.52 7.05
CA PHE A 94 5.35 -5.39 5.84
C PHE A 94 4.96 -3.92 5.62
N ALA A 95 4.48 -3.63 4.43
CA ALA A 95 3.92 -2.31 4.14
C ALA A 95 2.68 -2.42 3.26
N LEU A 96 1.85 -1.38 3.32
CA LEU A 96 0.74 -1.18 2.39
C LEU A 96 1.14 -0.17 1.32
N GLY A 97 0.69 -0.44 0.11
CA GLY A 97 0.68 0.50 -0.99
C GLY A 97 -0.63 0.44 -1.74
N THR A 98 -0.65 1.00 -2.95
CA THR A 98 -1.76 0.89 -3.89
C THR A 98 -1.26 0.40 -5.23
N ASP A 99 -2.10 -0.34 -5.94
CA ASP A 99 -1.80 -0.86 -7.28
C ASP A 99 -3.03 -0.68 -8.18
N THR A 100 -2.93 0.26 -9.10
CA THR A 100 -3.94 0.53 -10.12
C THR A 100 -3.58 -0.17 -11.43
N ALA A 101 -2.31 -0.02 -11.84
CA ALA A 101 -1.80 -0.53 -13.11
C ALA A 101 -0.37 -1.11 -12.98
N GLY A 102 0.02 -1.53 -11.76
CA GLY A 102 1.35 -2.08 -11.48
C GLY A 102 2.03 -1.47 -10.27
N SER A 103 1.47 -0.43 -9.66
CA SER A 103 2.13 0.38 -8.61
C SER A 103 2.43 -0.37 -7.28
N GLY A 104 1.97 -1.58 -7.10
CA GLY A 104 2.39 -2.49 -6.03
C GLY A 104 3.40 -3.52 -6.54
N ARG A 105 3.09 -4.15 -7.67
CA ARG A 105 3.89 -5.25 -8.25
C ARG A 105 5.25 -4.79 -8.80
N VAL A 106 5.28 -3.65 -9.51
CA VAL A 106 6.52 -3.12 -10.11
C VAL A 106 7.58 -2.80 -9.07
N PRO A 107 7.31 -1.98 -8.02
CA PRO A 107 8.34 -1.70 -7.03
C PRO A 107 8.71 -2.93 -6.20
N ALA A 108 7.80 -3.88 -5.98
CA ALA A 108 8.13 -5.14 -5.31
C ALA A 108 9.14 -5.96 -6.12
N ALA A 109 8.90 -6.11 -7.43
CA ALA A 109 9.80 -6.84 -8.33
C ALA A 109 11.18 -6.21 -8.39
N LEU A 110 11.26 -4.87 -8.49
CA LEU A 110 12.53 -4.15 -8.57
C LEU A 110 13.34 -4.16 -7.27
N ASN A 111 12.71 -4.44 -6.13
CA ASN A 111 13.39 -4.54 -4.83
C ASN A 111 13.49 -5.98 -4.30
N GLY A 112 13.16 -6.99 -5.10
CA GLY A 112 13.34 -8.40 -4.76
C GLY A 112 12.44 -8.91 -3.62
N ILE A 113 11.24 -8.36 -3.48
CA ILE A 113 10.25 -8.74 -2.46
C ILE A 113 8.91 -9.15 -3.09
N PHE A 114 7.99 -9.67 -2.28
CA PHE A 114 6.63 -9.98 -2.74
C PHE A 114 5.72 -8.77 -2.68
N GLY A 115 5.03 -8.50 -3.81
CA GLY A 115 3.97 -7.51 -3.93
C GLY A 115 2.64 -8.20 -4.27
N LEU A 116 1.75 -8.31 -3.29
CA LEU A 116 0.43 -8.88 -3.49
C LEU A 116 -0.57 -7.80 -3.91
N LYS A 117 -1.10 -7.90 -5.13
CA LYS A 117 -2.26 -7.14 -5.59
C LYS A 117 -3.49 -8.06 -5.55
N PRO A 118 -4.44 -7.85 -4.64
CA PRO A 118 -5.66 -8.65 -4.59
C PRO A 118 -6.60 -8.33 -5.76
N SER A 119 -7.67 -9.10 -5.88
CA SER A 119 -8.79 -8.74 -6.75
C SER A 119 -9.42 -7.42 -6.29
N PHE A 120 -9.86 -6.62 -7.25
CA PHE A 120 -10.50 -5.31 -7.00
C PHE A 120 -11.69 -5.46 -6.02
N GLY A 121 -11.77 -4.55 -5.06
CA GLY A 121 -12.86 -4.48 -4.08
C GLY A 121 -12.80 -5.48 -2.92
N VAL A 122 -11.81 -6.37 -2.86
CA VAL A 122 -11.68 -7.36 -1.76
C VAL A 122 -11.10 -6.73 -0.50
N ILE A 123 -10.24 -5.73 -0.65
CA ILE A 123 -9.79 -4.85 0.43
C ILE A 123 -10.41 -3.48 0.14
N SER A 124 -11.07 -2.89 1.14
CA SER A 124 -11.70 -1.57 1.01
C SER A 124 -10.65 -0.49 0.71
N THR A 125 -11.02 0.42 -0.20
CA THR A 125 -10.25 1.61 -0.55
C THR A 125 -10.75 2.88 0.16
N LYS A 126 -11.67 2.75 1.12
CA LYS A 126 -12.12 3.88 1.94
C LYS A 126 -10.95 4.45 2.75
N GLY A 127 -10.78 5.77 2.68
CA GLY A 127 -9.65 6.48 3.30
C GLY A 127 -8.36 6.39 2.48
N ILE A 128 -8.48 6.24 1.15
CA ILE A 128 -7.34 6.25 0.23
C ILE A 128 -7.54 7.33 -0.82
N VAL A 129 -6.54 8.19 -1.00
CA VAL A 129 -6.52 9.13 -2.12
C VAL A 129 -6.35 8.35 -3.41
N PRO A 130 -7.33 8.40 -4.32
CA PRO A 130 -7.35 7.53 -5.49
C PRO A 130 -6.45 8.03 -6.62
N ALA A 131 -5.91 7.09 -7.40
CA ALA A 131 -5.46 7.36 -8.77
C ALA A 131 -6.60 7.10 -9.77
N CYS A 132 -7.28 5.96 -9.64
CA CYS A 132 -8.47 5.61 -10.43
C CYS A 132 -9.39 4.73 -9.59
N LYS A 133 -10.49 5.29 -9.08
CA LYS A 133 -11.41 4.62 -8.14
C LYS A 133 -11.93 3.26 -8.59
N THR A 134 -12.07 3.05 -9.89
CA THR A 134 -12.61 1.81 -10.48
C THR A 134 -11.56 0.72 -10.68
N LEU A 135 -10.27 1.01 -10.44
CA LEU A 135 -9.16 0.09 -10.65
C LEU A 135 -8.25 -0.05 -9.42
N ASP A 136 -8.27 0.92 -8.52
CA ASP A 136 -7.37 0.96 -7.37
C ASP A 136 -7.55 -0.25 -6.45
N CYS A 137 -6.44 -0.88 -6.11
CA CYS A 137 -6.38 -1.94 -5.10
C CYS A 137 -5.36 -1.56 -4.03
N VAL A 138 -5.63 -1.89 -2.77
CA VAL A 138 -4.58 -1.91 -1.75
C VAL A 138 -3.63 -3.05 -2.08
N SER A 139 -2.33 -2.77 -2.11
CA SER A 139 -1.29 -3.78 -2.28
C SER A 139 -0.52 -3.99 -0.98
N ILE A 140 -0.01 -5.22 -0.82
CA ILE A 140 0.73 -5.66 0.37
C ILE A 140 2.14 -6.03 -0.04
N PHE A 141 3.13 -5.49 0.67
CA PHE A 141 4.55 -5.81 0.50
C PHE A 141 5.04 -6.65 1.67
N SER A 142 5.78 -7.72 1.41
CA SER A 142 6.38 -8.58 2.42
C SER A 142 7.56 -9.37 1.87
N HIS A 143 8.38 -9.96 2.76
CA HIS A 143 9.49 -10.84 2.37
C HIS A 143 9.05 -12.26 2.01
N SER A 144 7.83 -12.66 2.37
CA SER A 144 7.34 -14.01 2.09
C SER A 144 5.88 -14.00 1.61
N ILE A 145 5.53 -14.99 0.79
CA ILE A 145 4.14 -15.25 0.38
C ILE A 145 3.27 -15.59 1.60
N SER A 146 3.83 -16.29 2.58
CA SER A 146 3.14 -16.66 3.82
C SER A 146 2.69 -15.42 4.58
N ASP A 147 3.58 -14.43 4.75
CA ASP A 147 3.24 -13.18 5.42
C ASP A 147 2.24 -12.35 4.61
N ALA A 148 2.44 -12.23 3.29
CA ALA A 148 1.47 -11.57 2.41
C ALA A 148 0.06 -12.17 2.57
N LYS A 149 -0.05 -13.50 2.63
CA LYS A 149 -1.32 -14.21 2.83
C LYS A 149 -1.93 -13.96 4.22
N ARG A 150 -1.11 -13.92 5.27
CA ARG A 150 -1.56 -13.61 6.64
C ARG A 150 -2.12 -12.20 6.71
N ILE A 151 -1.38 -11.22 6.18
CA ILE A 151 -1.80 -9.81 6.16
C ILE A 151 -3.06 -9.65 5.32
N PHE A 152 -3.13 -10.28 4.15
CA PHE A 152 -4.32 -10.26 3.29
C PHE A 152 -5.55 -10.81 4.02
N ASN A 153 -5.43 -11.90 4.77
CA ASN A 153 -6.53 -12.48 5.52
C ASN A 153 -7.07 -11.56 6.62
N VAL A 154 -6.22 -10.72 7.21
CA VAL A 154 -6.64 -9.67 8.14
C VAL A 154 -7.24 -8.48 7.42
N ALA A 155 -6.60 -8.01 6.35
CA ALA A 155 -6.95 -6.80 5.62
C ALA A 155 -8.27 -6.89 4.85
N ARG A 156 -8.58 -8.08 4.29
CA ARG A 156 -9.81 -8.31 3.51
C ARG A 156 -11.05 -8.18 4.37
N LEU A 157 -11.97 -7.33 3.95
CA LEU A 157 -13.26 -7.15 4.61
C LEU A 157 -14.24 -6.51 3.62
N PHE A 158 -15.48 -6.97 3.62
CA PHE A 158 -16.57 -6.22 3.01
C PHE A 158 -16.82 -4.96 3.84
N ASP A 159 -16.71 -3.81 3.19
CA ASP A 159 -16.96 -2.50 3.78
C ASP A 159 -18.20 -1.87 3.12
N LYS A 160 -19.31 -1.80 3.85
CA LYS A 160 -20.56 -1.20 3.34
C LYS A 160 -20.45 0.29 2.99
N ASN A 161 -19.40 0.96 3.47
CA ASN A 161 -19.14 2.37 3.22
C ASN A 161 -18.19 2.60 2.02
N ASP A 162 -17.71 1.53 1.38
CA ASP A 162 -16.96 1.59 0.13
C ASP A 162 -17.83 1.01 -1.00
N PRO A 163 -18.30 1.83 -1.96
CA PRO A 163 -19.20 1.39 -3.01
C PRO A 163 -18.59 0.34 -3.95
N TYR A 164 -17.26 0.19 -3.91
CA TYR A 164 -16.54 -0.80 -4.72
C TYR A 164 -16.20 -2.07 -3.92
N SER A 165 -16.48 -2.10 -2.61
CA SER A 165 -16.18 -3.26 -1.79
C SER A 165 -17.03 -4.47 -2.17
N ARG A 166 -16.39 -5.65 -2.16
CA ARG A 166 -17.03 -6.92 -2.51
C ARG A 166 -16.80 -7.97 -1.44
N HIS A 167 -17.77 -8.85 -1.24
CA HIS A 167 -17.57 -10.05 -0.45
C HIS A 167 -16.53 -10.96 -1.12
N TRP A 168 -15.59 -11.44 -0.34
CA TRP A 168 -14.66 -12.48 -0.77
C TRP A 168 -15.35 -13.85 -0.62
N PRO A 169 -15.57 -14.60 -1.71
CA PRO A 169 -16.29 -15.89 -1.63
C PRO A 169 -15.51 -16.99 -0.92
N GLY A 170 -14.25 -16.71 -0.54
CA GLY A 170 -13.34 -17.73 -0.05
C GLY A 170 -12.72 -18.54 -1.19
N PHE A 171 -11.65 -19.28 -0.88
CA PHE A 171 -11.28 -20.41 -1.74
C PHE A 171 -12.21 -21.54 -1.33
N ASN A 172 -13.25 -21.81 -2.13
CA ASN A 172 -13.84 -23.12 -2.09
C ASN A 172 -12.68 -24.09 -2.39
N SER A 173 -12.31 -24.92 -1.43
CA SER A 173 -11.45 -26.04 -1.72
C SER A 173 -12.07 -26.74 -2.92
N CYS A 174 -11.41 -26.69 -4.09
CA CYS A 174 -11.76 -27.60 -5.16
C CYS A 174 -11.59 -29.00 -4.57
N ALA A 175 -12.73 -29.65 -4.32
CA ALA A 175 -12.79 -31.04 -3.94
C ALA A 175 -12.25 -31.88 -5.11
#